data_31e7acf2d6afb4d5dedf596908041ed6
#
_entry.id   31e7acf2d6afb4d5dedf596908041ed6
#
_cell.length_a   1.000
_cell.length_b   1.000
_cell.length_c   1.000
_cell.angle_alpha   90.00
_cell.angle_beta   90.00
_cell.angle_gamma   90.00
#
_symmetry.space_group_name_H-M   'P 1'
#
loop_
_entity.id
_entity.type
_entity.pdbx_description
1 polymer ?
#
loop_
_entity_poly.entity_id
_entity_poly.type
_entity_poly.pdbx_seq_one_letter_code
_entity_poly.pdbx_strand_id
1 'polypeptide(L)'
;MSASNQSSRDAKPDAARLRALLRAVRNSNVCVLYQKTDMAYAWGENIPAYWQDSWKAGGIDDDFIISPLLAKLKAIKDEALATQSAQNMELPISDGKKVRWLDLHIDCDRDANDKVIGLVTTILEISELKRREQVLKTLLREVSHRSKNLLAIVQSIAAQTARFTDTIDDFLPKFRGRIQSLSYSQDLVTDSNWRGALFRELVHSQVEKYIDLNDRRISVEGDNPYLFPGAALHIGLALHELVVNSTSFGGLSTPSGHVKISTTVTQRDDDTEWLLFRWEETNPVITDIHEHGPRFGSAVLQRIVPAAVNGDAQYQLDSSGAVYSLTIPAEQFDL
;
A
#
# COMPACT_ATOMS: atom_id res chain seq x y z
N MET A 1 47.61 63.43 13.88
CA MET A 1 46.88 62.57 14.86
C MET A 1 45.48 62.33 14.32
N SER A 2 45.29 61.32 13.49
CA SER A 2 43.96 60.85 13.02
C SER A 2 44.07 59.61 12.14
N ALA A 3 44.60 58.50 12.67
CA ALA A 3 44.65 57.24 11.90
C ALA A 3 44.35 55.95 12.73
N SER A 4 43.90 56.11 14.00
CA SER A 4 43.77 54.97 14.91
C SER A 4 42.30 54.66 15.30
N ASN A 5 41.30 55.25 14.66
CA ASN A 5 39.91 55.09 15.10
C ASN A 5 38.94 54.39 14.03
N GLN A 6 39.50 53.96 12.89
CA GLN A 6 38.68 53.24 11.87
C GLN A 6 38.71 51.72 12.01
N SER A 7 39.74 51.13 12.60
CA SER A 7 39.89 49.66 12.72
C SER A 7 38.98 49.02 13.75
N SER A 8 38.36 49.77 14.69
CA SER A 8 37.50 49.18 15.74
C SER A 8 36.01 49.15 15.41
N ARG A 9 35.57 49.80 14.29
CA ARG A 9 34.16 49.83 13.90
C ARG A 9 33.77 48.65 13.02
N ASP A 10 34.72 48.08 12.27
CA ASP A 10 34.42 46.95 11.35
C ASP A 10 34.43 45.58 12.04
N ALA A 11 35.07 45.46 13.21
CA ALA A 11 35.12 44.21 13.97
C ALA A 11 33.81 43.87 14.74
N LYS A 12 32.93 44.84 14.99
CA LYS A 12 31.68 44.63 15.72
C LYS A 12 30.59 43.90 14.94
N PRO A 13 30.36 44.16 13.62
CA PRO A 13 29.34 43.42 12.83
C PRO A 13 29.72 41.97 12.67
N ASP A 14 30.99 41.64 12.47
CA ASP A 14 31.43 40.23 12.30
C ASP A 14 31.23 39.40 13.58
N ALA A 15 31.55 39.98 14.75
CA ALA A 15 31.30 39.31 16.03
C ALA A 15 29.80 39.10 16.32
N ALA A 16 28.94 40.03 15.90
CA ALA A 16 27.49 39.87 16.04
C ALA A 16 26.95 38.80 15.08
N ARG A 17 27.42 38.78 13.86
CA ARG A 17 27.09 37.76 12.85
C ARG A 17 27.53 36.37 13.32
N LEU A 18 28.75 36.21 13.79
CA LEU A 18 29.27 34.96 14.33
C LEU A 18 28.42 34.44 15.49
N ARG A 19 28.07 35.33 16.46
CA ARG A 19 27.17 34.93 17.57
C ARG A 19 25.80 34.48 17.09
N ALA A 20 25.22 35.15 16.08
CA ALA A 20 23.93 34.79 15.51
C ALA A 20 24.01 33.44 14.82
N LEU A 21 25.06 33.19 14.02
CA LEU A 21 25.29 31.90 13.36
C LEU A 21 25.48 30.75 14.35
N LEU A 22 26.29 30.96 15.40
CA LEU A 22 26.48 29.96 16.47
C LEU A 22 25.17 29.65 17.20
N ARG A 23 24.33 30.68 17.47
CA ARG A 23 22.98 30.43 18.04
C ARG A 23 22.07 29.66 17.09
N ALA A 24 22.09 29.97 15.81
CA ALA A 24 21.32 29.25 14.81
C ALA A 24 21.74 27.79 14.74
N VAL A 25 23.04 27.51 14.70
CA VAL A 25 23.58 26.14 14.73
C VAL A 25 23.18 25.43 16.04
N ARG A 26 23.35 26.06 17.19
CA ARG A 26 22.97 25.47 18.51
C ARG A 26 21.48 25.15 18.64
N ASN A 27 20.63 25.92 17.97
CA ASN A 27 19.17 25.71 17.99
C ASN A 27 18.70 24.77 16.84
N SER A 28 19.62 24.34 15.99
CA SER A 28 19.37 23.34 14.95
C SER A 28 19.72 21.94 15.45
N ASN A 29 19.22 20.93 14.75
CA ASN A 29 19.62 19.54 15.00
C ASN A 29 20.85 19.14 14.17
N VAL A 30 21.62 20.10 13.70
CA VAL A 30 22.80 19.87 12.86
C VAL A 30 24.04 19.80 13.76
N CYS A 31 24.73 18.66 13.73
CA CYS A 31 26.03 18.53 14.34
C CYS A 31 27.09 19.06 13.37
N VAL A 32 28.02 19.88 13.87
CA VAL A 32 29.14 20.40 13.09
C VAL A 32 30.42 19.98 13.75
N LEU A 33 31.29 19.32 13.01
CA LEU A 33 32.61 18.86 13.45
C LEU A 33 33.68 19.52 12.60
N TYR A 34 34.75 19.99 13.26
CA TYR A 34 35.91 20.54 12.59
C TYR A 34 37.14 19.70 12.89
N GLN A 35 37.79 19.24 11.83
CA GLN A 35 39.07 18.50 11.89
C GLN A 35 40.19 19.31 11.22
N LYS A 36 41.37 19.22 11.79
CA LYS A 36 42.57 19.70 11.15
C LYS A 36 43.02 18.75 10.01
N THR A 37 44.00 19.16 9.26
CA THR A 37 44.58 18.33 8.16
C THR A 37 45.24 17.02 8.64
N ASP A 38 45.56 16.92 9.94
CA ASP A 38 46.04 15.67 10.59
C ASP A 38 44.86 14.75 11.03
N MET A 39 43.63 15.11 10.68
CA MET A 39 42.38 14.38 11.00
C MET A 39 41.99 14.41 12.50
N ALA A 40 42.72 15.17 13.33
CA ALA A 40 42.31 15.38 14.72
C ALA A 40 41.19 16.40 14.83
N TYR A 41 40.17 16.08 15.62
CA TYR A 41 39.07 16.99 15.91
C TYR A 41 39.52 18.19 16.72
N ALA A 42 39.34 19.40 16.20
CA ALA A 42 39.64 20.61 16.92
C ALA A 42 38.46 21.06 17.83
N TRP A 43 37.24 20.98 17.30
CA TRP A 43 36.01 21.31 18.00
C TRP A 43 34.81 20.67 17.36
N GLY A 44 33.67 20.65 18.05
CA GLY A 44 32.36 20.21 17.55
C GLY A 44 31.23 20.94 18.27
N GLU A 45 30.14 21.17 17.56
CA GLU A 45 28.88 21.72 18.08
C GLU A 45 27.74 20.74 17.86
N ASN A 46 26.79 20.70 18.80
CA ASN A 46 25.64 19.80 18.77
C ASN A 46 26.01 18.31 18.62
N ILE A 47 27.03 17.87 19.34
CA ILE A 47 27.43 16.46 19.35
C ILE A 47 26.23 15.61 19.76
N PRO A 48 25.80 14.63 18.96
CA PRO A 48 24.69 13.75 19.31
C PRO A 48 24.93 13.03 20.64
N ALA A 49 23.84 12.83 21.42
CA ALA A 49 23.94 12.20 22.73
C ALA A 49 24.62 10.81 22.72
N TYR A 50 24.46 10.06 21.64
CA TYR A 50 25.08 8.74 21.47
C TYR A 50 26.60 8.79 21.16
N TRP A 51 27.18 9.99 20.95
CA TRP A 51 28.62 10.22 20.79
C TRP A 51 29.24 11.03 21.92
N GLN A 52 28.43 11.66 22.79
CA GLN A 52 28.93 12.56 23.82
C GLN A 52 30.00 11.95 24.73
N ASP A 53 29.87 10.64 25.03
CA ASP A 53 30.81 9.96 25.92
C ASP A 53 32.11 9.56 25.23
N SER A 54 32.09 9.39 23.91
CA SER A 54 33.26 8.93 23.14
C SER A 54 33.95 10.06 22.37
N TRP A 55 33.22 11.11 21.99
CA TRP A 55 33.79 12.24 21.26
C TRP A 55 34.57 13.18 22.21
N LYS A 56 35.77 13.58 21.77
CA LYS A 56 36.61 14.58 22.47
C LYS A 56 37.49 15.37 21.48
N ALA A 57 37.81 16.61 21.83
CA ALA A 57 38.81 17.38 21.10
C ALA A 57 40.18 16.66 21.13
N GLY A 58 40.85 16.62 20.02
CA GLY A 58 42.09 15.85 19.81
C GLY A 58 41.84 14.38 19.44
N GLY A 59 40.63 13.86 19.50
CA GLY A 59 40.25 12.53 19.06
C GLY A 59 40.19 12.43 17.53
N ILE A 60 39.98 11.22 17.03
CA ILE A 60 39.83 10.90 15.61
C ILE A 60 38.55 10.10 15.36
N ASP A 61 38.22 9.84 14.11
CA ASP A 61 37.01 9.08 13.73
C ASP A 61 36.94 7.67 14.37
N ASP A 62 38.09 7.02 14.56
CA ASP A 62 38.21 5.69 15.16
C ASP A 62 37.68 5.64 16.61
N ASP A 63 37.66 6.76 17.30
CA ASP A 63 37.23 6.82 18.73
C ASP A 63 35.73 6.60 18.91
N PHE A 64 34.89 6.85 17.87
CA PHE A 64 33.42 6.80 18.03
C PHE A 64 32.67 6.22 16.80
N ILE A 65 33.34 5.93 15.69
CA ILE A 65 32.73 5.29 14.51
C ILE A 65 33.27 3.88 14.36
N ILE A 66 32.35 2.90 14.29
CA ILE A 66 32.70 1.49 14.22
C ILE A 66 32.87 1.03 12.76
N SER A 67 33.89 0.17 12.50
CA SER A 67 34.07 -0.56 11.22
C SER A 67 32.80 -1.40 10.89
N PRO A 68 32.30 -1.49 9.62
CA PRO A 68 33.00 -1.12 8.37
C PRO A 68 32.77 0.32 7.90
N LEU A 69 32.00 1.12 8.59
CA LEU A 69 31.61 2.47 8.17
C LEU A 69 32.77 3.46 8.26
N LEU A 70 33.67 3.23 9.21
CA LEU A 70 34.89 4.02 9.40
C LEU A 70 35.75 4.09 8.11
N ALA A 71 35.94 2.96 7.45
CA ALA A 71 36.74 2.93 6.20
C ALA A 71 36.10 3.79 5.10
N LYS A 72 34.76 3.78 4.99
CA LYS A 72 34.06 4.62 4.01
C LYS A 72 34.16 6.10 4.35
N LEU A 73 34.01 6.44 5.64
CA LEU A 73 34.16 7.83 6.08
C LEU A 73 35.54 8.38 5.84
N LYS A 74 36.60 7.60 6.14
CA LYS A 74 37.99 7.97 5.85
C LYS A 74 38.20 8.18 4.36
N ALA A 75 37.75 7.23 3.53
CA ALA A 75 37.91 7.34 2.08
C ALA A 75 37.29 8.62 1.50
N ILE A 76 36.08 8.99 1.94
CA ILE A 76 35.41 10.19 1.44
C ILE A 76 36.05 11.48 1.96
N LYS A 77 36.61 11.49 3.17
CA LYS A 77 37.39 12.62 3.70
C LYS A 77 38.72 12.80 2.94
N ASP A 78 39.39 11.69 2.64
CA ASP A 78 40.61 11.69 1.81
C ASP A 78 40.30 12.19 0.40
N GLU A 79 39.16 11.79 -0.17
CA GLU A 79 38.69 12.29 -1.46
C GLU A 79 38.42 13.79 -1.42
N ALA A 80 37.73 14.28 -0.37
CA ALA A 80 37.47 15.71 -0.19
C ALA A 80 38.79 16.50 -0.15
N LEU A 81 39.82 16.03 0.59
CA LEU A 81 41.12 16.64 0.64
C LEU A 81 41.88 16.60 -0.70
N ALA A 82 41.80 15.45 -1.40
CA ALA A 82 42.50 15.25 -2.68
C ALA A 82 41.89 16.09 -3.80
N THR A 83 40.56 16.11 -3.89
CA THR A 83 39.84 16.87 -4.93
C THR A 83 39.60 18.31 -4.55
N GLN A 84 39.78 18.65 -3.27
CA GLN A 84 39.48 19.95 -2.69
C GLN A 84 38.02 20.40 -2.98
N SER A 85 37.11 19.49 -3.04
CA SER A 85 35.67 19.70 -3.29
C SER A 85 34.83 19.07 -2.21
N ALA A 86 33.64 19.67 -1.98
CA ALA A 86 32.69 19.14 -1.01
C ALA A 86 32.23 17.74 -1.40
N GLN A 87 32.10 16.88 -0.42
CA GLN A 87 31.65 15.50 -0.57
C GLN A 87 30.40 15.27 0.32
N ASN A 88 29.52 14.39 -0.14
CA ASN A 88 28.32 14.00 0.61
C ASN A 88 28.26 12.49 0.77
N MET A 89 27.80 12.03 1.93
CA MET A 89 27.49 10.63 2.12
C MET A 89 26.38 10.41 3.13
N GLU A 90 25.58 9.39 2.89
CA GLU A 90 24.65 8.87 3.88
C GLU A 90 25.28 7.69 4.62
N LEU A 91 25.21 7.72 5.93
CA LEU A 91 25.85 6.73 6.79
C LEU A 91 24.82 6.11 7.76
N PRO A 92 24.51 4.80 7.68
CA PRO A 92 23.75 4.12 8.72
C PRO A 92 24.68 3.80 9.89
N ILE A 93 24.36 4.27 11.08
CA ILE A 93 25.07 3.90 12.32
C ILE A 93 24.13 3.14 13.26
N SER A 94 24.68 2.20 14.01
CA SER A 94 23.94 1.49 15.07
C SER A 94 24.50 1.86 16.44
N ASP A 95 23.62 2.27 17.33
CA ASP A 95 23.97 2.49 18.75
C ASP A 95 23.72 1.24 19.62
N GLY A 96 23.56 0.06 18.97
CA GLY A 96 23.22 -1.20 19.63
C GLY A 96 21.73 -1.39 19.93
N LYS A 97 20.92 -0.34 19.85
CA LYS A 97 19.46 -0.37 20.07
C LYS A 97 18.68 0.01 18.81
N LYS A 98 19.20 0.95 18.03
CA LYS A 98 18.54 1.48 16.82
C LYS A 98 19.55 1.72 15.72
N VAL A 99 19.11 1.59 14.48
CA VAL A 99 19.85 2.08 13.31
C VAL A 99 19.41 3.52 13.06
N ARG A 100 20.38 4.44 13.06
CA ARG A 100 20.20 5.86 12.73
C ARG A 100 20.84 6.11 11.37
N TRP A 101 20.22 6.96 10.58
CA TRP A 101 20.75 7.41 9.31
C TRP A 101 21.26 8.83 9.46
N LEU A 102 22.50 9.05 9.11
CA LEU A 102 23.16 10.35 9.12
C LEU A 102 23.44 10.77 7.68
N ASP A 103 23.15 12.01 7.36
CA ASP A 103 23.60 12.69 6.15
C ASP A 103 24.81 13.56 6.52
N LEU A 104 25.92 13.27 5.92
CA LEU A 104 27.20 13.92 6.13
C LEU A 104 27.54 14.77 4.91
N HIS A 105 27.80 16.06 5.17
CA HIS A 105 28.37 16.97 4.19
C HIS A 105 29.75 17.38 4.67
N ILE A 106 30.78 17.07 3.90
CA ILE A 106 32.21 17.27 4.22
C ILE A 106 32.77 18.30 3.26
N ASP A 107 33.28 19.39 3.78
CA ASP A 107 33.85 20.47 2.98
C ASP A 107 35.23 20.88 3.51
N CYS A 108 36.11 21.39 2.61
CA CYS A 108 37.41 21.87 2.96
C CYS A 108 37.37 23.29 3.47
N ASP A 109 37.92 23.51 4.67
CA ASP A 109 38.18 24.86 5.18
C ASP A 109 39.51 25.38 4.60
N ARG A 110 39.51 26.66 4.18
CA ARG A 110 40.66 27.28 3.50
C ARG A 110 41.09 28.58 4.19
N ASP A 111 42.37 28.83 4.19
CA ASP A 111 42.92 30.09 4.65
C ASP A 111 42.79 31.22 3.58
N ALA A 112 43.24 32.40 3.92
CA ALA A 112 43.22 33.56 3.02
C ALA A 112 44.07 33.38 1.74
N ASN A 113 44.92 32.36 1.68
CA ASN A 113 45.77 32.02 0.54
C ASN A 113 45.21 30.83 -0.26
N ASP A 114 43.94 30.46 -0.02
CA ASP A 114 43.28 29.30 -0.64
C ASP A 114 43.88 27.93 -0.28
N LYS A 115 44.70 27.87 0.76
CA LYS A 115 45.29 26.62 1.24
C LYS A 115 44.32 25.93 2.18
N VAL A 116 44.07 24.62 1.98
CA VAL A 116 43.25 23.79 2.88
C VAL A 116 43.91 23.71 4.26
N ILE A 117 43.19 24.10 5.29
CA ILE A 117 43.66 24.13 6.69
C ILE A 117 42.88 23.14 7.58
N GLY A 118 41.76 22.58 7.06
CA GLY A 118 40.94 21.61 7.77
C GLY A 118 39.75 21.14 6.99
N LEU A 119 38.92 20.33 7.64
CA LEU A 119 37.65 19.84 7.15
C LEU A 119 36.51 20.26 8.09
N VAL A 120 35.43 20.76 7.52
CA VAL A 120 34.14 20.96 8.20
C VAL A 120 33.22 19.80 7.83
N THR A 121 32.78 19.02 8.79
CA THR A 121 31.79 17.98 8.57
C THR A 121 30.47 18.40 9.22
N THR A 122 29.44 18.59 8.41
CA THR A 122 28.09 18.84 8.86
C THR A 122 27.33 17.53 8.85
N ILE A 123 26.65 17.21 9.94
CA ILE A 123 25.94 15.94 10.13
C ILE A 123 24.50 16.22 10.52
N LEU A 124 23.57 15.67 9.74
CA LEU A 124 22.15 15.72 10.00
C LEU A 124 21.58 14.32 10.21
N GLU A 125 20.85 14.08 11.27
CA GLU A 125 20.11 12.82 11.43
C GLU A 125 18.87 12.82 10.55
N ILE A 126 18.85 11.88 9.58
CA ILE A 126 17.76 11.71 8.59
C ILE A 126 16.96 10.42 8.82
N SER A 127 17.04 9.82 10.00
CA SER A 127 16.39 8.55 10.34
C SER A 127 14.87 8.59 10.10
N GLU A 128 14.22 9.68 10.50
CA GLU A 128 12.77 9.83 10.28
C GLU A 128 12.41 10.00 8.81
N LEU A 129 13.23 10.71 8.05
CA LEU A 129 13.07 10.83 6.59
C LEU A 129 13.20 9.48 5.91
N LYS A 130 14.23 8.70 6.25
CA LYS A 130 14.43 7.34 5.71
C LYS A 130 13.29 6.39 6.09
N ARG A 131 12.77 6.51 7.32
CA ARG A 131 11.62 5.73 7.75
C ARG A 131 10.38 6.05 6.90
N ARG A 132 10.09 7.32 6.68
CA ARG A 132 8.96 7.76 5.83
C ARG A 132 9.15 7.31 4.39
N GLU A 133 10.35 7.43 3.84
CA GLU A 133 10.67 6.94 2.50
C GLU A 133 10.44 5.42 2.37
N GLN A 134 10.84 4.65 3.38
CA GLN A 134 10.64 3.21 3.39
C GLN A 134 9.14 2.82 3.47
N VAL A 135 8.37 3.53 4.30
CA VAL A 135 6.91 3.35 4.38
C VAL A 135 6.27 3.65 3.03
N LEU A 136 6.61 4.78 2.40
CA LEU A 136 6.10 5.13 1.07
C LEU A 136 6.47 4.10 0.01
N LYS A 137 7.70 3.62 0.00
CA LYS A 137 8.14 2.54 -0.92
C LYS A 137 7.33 1.25 -0.72
N THR A 138 7.03 0.90 0.53
CA THR A 138 6.22 -0.27 0.85
C THR A 138 4.78 -0.10 0.36
N LEU A 139 4.17 1.07 0.61
CA LEU A 139 2.82 1.38 0.13
C LEU A 139 2.74 1.39 -1.40
N LEU A 140 3.72 1.97 -2.10
CA LEU A 140 3.77 1.95 -3.56
C LEU A 140 3.89 0.53 -4.14
N ARG A 141 4.67 -0.34 -3.50
CA ARG A 141 4.73 -1.76 -3.90
C ARG A 141 3.39 -2.45 -3.71
N GLU A 142 2.72 -2.22 -2.59
CA GLU A 142 1.40 -2.78 -2.31
C GLU A 142 0.36 -2.32 -3.35
N VAL A 143 0.30 -1.00 -3.64
CA VAL A 143 -0.57 -0.45 -4.69
C VAL A 143 -0.28 -1.08 -6.06
N SER A 144 1.02 -1.23 -6.40
CA SER A 144 1.43 -1.85 -7.67
C SER A 144 0.99 -3.33 -7.75
N HIS A 145 1.12 -4.07 -6.66
CA HIS A 145 0.67 -5.47 -6.57
C HIS A 145 -0.85 -5.58 -6.78
N ARG A 146 -1.62 -4.73 -6.08
CA ARG A 146 -3.09 -4.71 -6.20
C ARG A 146 -3.54 -4.32 -7.60
N SER A 147 -2.90 -3.32 -8.21
CA SER A 147 -3.19 -2.92 -9.60
C SER A 147 -2.95 -4.06 -10.59
N LYS A 148 -1.87 -4.83 -10.42
CA LYS A 148 -1.62 -6.02 -11.24
C LYS A 148 -2.70 -7.08 -11.08
N ASN A 149 -3.16 -7.33 -9.84
CA ASN A 149 -4.24 -8.28 -9.56
C ASN A 149 -5.55 -7.86 -10.23
N LEU A 150 -5.92 -6.57 -10.13
CA LEU A 150 -7.11 -6.03 -10.81
C LEU A 150 -7.01 -6.18 -12.34
N LEU A 151 -5.86 -5.86 -12.93
CA LEU A 151 -5.65 -6.04 -14.36
C LEU A 151 -5.76 -7.51 -14.78
N ALA A 152 -5.29 -8.45 -13.97
CA ALA A 152 -5.45 -9.88 -14.25
C ALA A 152 -6.93 -10.30 -14.22
N ILE A 153 -7.72 -9.78 -13.27
CA ILE A 153 -9.17 -10.03 -13.23
C ILE A 153 -9.84 -9.45 -14.49
N VAL A 154 -9.53 -8.21 -14.89
CA VAL A 154 -10.06 -7.56 -16.09
C VAL A 154 -9.72 -8.35 -17.34
N GLN A 155 -8.47 -8.81 -17.49
CA GLN A 155 -8.05 -9.67 -18.60
C GLN A 155 -8.81 -11.00 -18.63
N SER A 156 -9.00 -11.63 -17.47
CA SER A 156 -9.78 -12.86 -17.34
C SER A 156 -11.24 -12.64 -17.75
N ILE A 157 -11.88 -11.58 -17.27
CA ILE A 157 -13.25 -11.20 -17.64
C ILE A 157 -13.36 -10.96 -19.14
N ALA A 158 -12.41 -10.21 -19.75
CA ALA A 158 -12.41 -9.93 -21.18
C ALA A 158 -12.29 -11.21 -22.02
N ALA A 159 -11.26 -12.03 -21.71
CA ALA A 159 -11.01 -13.27 -22.44
C ALA A 159 -12.19 -14.24 -22.37
N GLN A 160 -12.81 -14.34 -21.19
CA GLN A 160 -13.93 -15.27 -21.02
C GLN A 160 -15.23 -14.69 -21.60
N THR A 161 -15.47 -13.37 -21.51
CA THR A 161 -16.61 -12.76 -22.18
C THR A 161 -16.52 -13.01 -23.69
N ALA A 162 -15.35 -12.80 -24.28
CA ALA A 162 -15.13 -13.06 -25.71
C ALA A 162 -15.35 -14.53 -26.12
N ARG A 163 -15.03 -15.47 -25.22
CA ARG A 163 -15.19 -16.93 -25.49
C ARG A 163 -16.66 -17.36 -25.61
N PHE A 164 -17.58 -16.62 -24.96
CA PHE A 164 -19.00 -16.95 -24.89
C PHE A 164 -19.89 -15.91 -25.58
N THR A 165 -19.31 -15.13 -26.49
CA THR A 165 -20.04 -14.17 -27.34
C THR A 165 -19.57 -14.29 -28.77
N ASP A 166 -20.52 -14.30 -29.70
CA ASP A 166 -20.24 -14.48 -31.13
C ASP A 166 -20.06 -13.14 -31.86
N THR A 167 -20.60 -12.06 -31.29
CA THR A 167 -20.57 -10.72 -31.89
C THR A 167 -20.02 -9.68 -30.94
N ILE A 168 -19.50 -8.58 -31.49
CA ILE A 168 -19.04 -7.44 -30.70
C ILE A 168 -20.20 -6.73 -30.00
N ASP A 169 -21.38 -6.75 -30.60
CA ASP A 169 -22.58 -6.12 -30.01
C ASP A 169 -23.08 -6.87 -28.78
N ASP A 170 -22.86 -8.17 -28.70
CA ASP A 170 -23.12 -8.98 -27.53
C ASP A 170 -22.00 -8.88 -26.48
N PHE A 171 -20.76 -8.76 -26.94
CA PHE A 171 -19.59 -8.67 -26.07
C PHE A 171 -19.60 -7.39 -25.22
N LEU A 172 -19.80 -6.23 -25.87
CA LEU A 172 -19.63 -4.93 -25.23
C LEU A 172 -20.57 -4.70 -24.03
N PRO A 173 -21.89 -4.98 -24.08
CA PRO A 173 -22.76 -4.81 -22.94
C PRO A 173 -22.40 -5.73 -21.77
N LYS A 174 -22.12 -7.01 -22.06
CA LYS A 174 -21.76 -8.00 -21.05
C LYS A 174 -20.43 -7.67 -20.38
N PHE A 175 -19.41 -7.31 -21.18
CA PHE A 175 -18.11 -6.90 -20.65
C PHE A 175 -18.23 -5.64 -19.79
N ARG A 176 -18.96 -4.62 -20.26
CA ARG A 176 -19.18 -3.38 -19.53
C ARG A 176 -19.88 -3.63 -18.18
N GLY A 177 -20.94 -4.44 -18.15
CA GLY A 177 -21.65 -4.78 -16.92
C GLY A 177 -20.74 -5.43 -15.88
N ARG A 178 -19.89 -6.36 -16.29
CA ARG A 178 -18.91 -7.05 -15.43
C ARG A 178 -17.83 -6.11 -14.89
N ILE A 179 -17.29 -5.24 -15.74
CA ILE A 179 -16.32 -4.21 -15.29
C ILE A 179 -16.97 -3.24 -14.30
N GLN A 180 -18.21 -2.90 -14.51
CA GLN A 180 -18.96 -2.02 -13.60
C GLN A 180 -19.23 -2.71 -12.26
N SER A 181 -19.59 -3.98 -12.26
CA SER A 181 -19.69 -4.80 -11.05
C SER A 181 -18.37 -4.87 -10.27
N LEU A 182 -17.25 -5.10 -10.99
CA LEU A 182 -15.93 -5.10 -10.39
C LEU A 182 -15.60 -3.73 -9.75
N SER A 183 -15.96 -2.62 -10.43
CA SER A 183 -15.77 -1.26 -9.90
C SER A 183 -16.54 -1.04 -8.59
N TYR A 184 -17.82 -1.43 -8.51
CA TYR A 184 -18.61 -1.28 -7.29
C TYR A 184 -18.05 -2.07 -6.11
N SER A 185 -17.61 -3.32 -6.36
CA SER A 185 -16.95 -4.12 -5.32
C SER A 185 -15.62 -3.50 -4.90
N GLN A 186 -14.86 -2.93 -5.86
CA GLN A 186 -13.60 -2.24 -5.60
C GLN A 186 -13.80 -0.96 -4.79
N ASP A 187 -14.86 -0.20 -5.04
CA ASP A 187 -15.18 1.03 -4.29
C ASP A 187 -15.42 0.69 -2.81
N LEU A 188 -16.24 -0.33 -2.50
CA LEU A 188 -16.47 -0.80 -1.12
C LEU A 188 -15.16 -1.21 -0.42
N VAL A 189 -14.30 -1.95 -1.13
CA VAL A 189 -13.00 -2.37 -0.60
C VAL A 189 -12.09 -1.17 -0.35
N THR A 190 -12.12 -0.16 -1.23
CA THR A 190 -11.30 1.04 -1.09
C THR A 190 -11.78 1.92 0.06
N ASP A 191 -13.08 2.13 0.19
CA ASP A 191 -13.72 2.93 1.25
C ASP A 191 -13.44 2.33 2.65
N SER A 192 -13.28 1.02 2.75
CA SER A 192 -12.88 0.32 3.96
C SER A 192 -11.37 0.36 4.25
N ASN A 193 -10.59 1.22 3.57
CA ASN A 193 -9.12 1.21 3.62
C ASN A 193 -8.52 -0.15 3.24
N TRP A 194 -9.04 -0.78 2.21
CA TRP A 194 -8.57 -2.07 1.67
C TRP A 194 -8.70 -3.25 2.64
N ARG A 195 -9.57 -3.16 3.61
CA ARG A 195 -9.83 -4.26 4.53
C ARG A 195 -10.77 -5.30 3.94
N GLY A 196 -11.69 -4.90 3.06
CA GLY A 196 -12.71 -5.76 2.44
C GLY A 196 -14.09 -5.11 2.45
N ALA A 197 -15.15 -5.92 2.47
CA ALA A 197 -16.53 -5.41 2.50
C ALA A 197 -17.46 -6.35 3.29
N LEU A 198 -18.48 -5.81 3.94
CA LEU A 198 -19.56 -6.60 4.51
C LEU A 198 -20.39 -7.26 3.40
N PHE A 199 -20.79 -8.51 3.60
CA PHE A 199 -21.56 -9.26 2.60
C PHE A 199 -22.86 -8.53 2.20
N ARG A 200 -23.61 -7.98 3.15
CA ARG A 200 -24.86 -7.26 2.86
C ARG A 200 -24.64 -5.97 2.07
N GLU A 201 -23.55 -5.24 2.33
CA GLU A 201 -23.17 -4.06 1.53
C GLU A 201 -22.84 -4.46 0.09
N LEU A 202 -22.15 -5.59 -0.08
CA LEU A 202 -21.82 -6.12 -1.39
C LEU A 202 -23.08 -6.53 -2.17
N VAL A 203 -24.04 -7.25 -1.51
CA VAL A 203 -25.34 -7.56 -2.09
C VAL A 203 -26.06 -6.28 -2.51
N HIS A 204 -26.13 -5.28 -1.62
CA HIS A 204 -26.76 -4.00 -1.91
C HIS A 204 -26.16 -3.35 -3.16
N SER A 205 -24.85 -3.22 -3.21
CA SER A 205 -24.13 -2.54 -4.31
C SER A 205 -24.33 -3.23 -5.67
N GLN A 206 -24.52 -4.55 -5.69
CA GLN A 206 -24.66 -5.33 -6.92
C GLN A 206 -26.11 -5.51 -7.36
N VAL A 207 -27.04 -5.69 -6.42
CA VAL A 207 -28.43 -6.06 -6.71
C VAL A 207 -29.31 -4.82 -6.91
N GLU A 208 -29.10 -3.73 -6.16
CA GLU A 208 -29.93 -2.51 -6.21
C GLU A 208 -29.95 -1.85 -7.60
N LYS A 209 -28.92 -2.09 -8.43
CA LYS A 209 -28.86 -1.57 -9.80
C LYS A 209 -29.91 -2.19 -10.73
N TYR A 210 -30.44 -3.34 -10.38
CA TYR A 210 -31.36 -4.13 -11.19
C TYR A 210 -32.75 -4.18 -10.59
N ILE A 211 -32.86 -4.11 -9.27
CA ILE A 211 -34.13 -4.21 -8.55
C ILE A 211 -34.01 -3.52 -7.19
N ASP A 212 -35.08 -2.84 -6.76
CA ASP A 212 -35.15 -2.26 -5.43
C ASP A 212 -35.10 -3.38 -4.37
N LEU A 213 -34.17 -3.29 -3.41
CA LEU A 213 -34.04 -4.26 -2.31
C LEU A 213 -35.22 -4.23 -1.32
N ASN A 214 -36.11 -3.21 -1.40
CA ASN A 214 -37.38 -3.20 -0.72
C ASN A 214 -38.47 -4.02 -1.46
N ASP A 215 -38.15 -4.52 -2.65
CA ASP A 215 -39.03 -5.43 -3.37
C ASP A 215 -39.18 -6.73 -2.56
N ARG A 216 -40.44 -7.09 -2.28
CA ARG A 216 -40.78 -8.28 -1.50
C ARG A 216 -40.33 -9.59 -2.15
N ARG A 217 -39.91 -9.55 -3.39
CA ARG A 217 -39.40 -10.71 -4.14
C ARG A 217 -37.94 -11.06 -3.80
N ILE A 218 -37.25 -10.19 -3.06
CA ILE A 218 -35.86 -10.46 -2.62
C ILE A 218 -35.85 -10.50 -1.08
N SER A 219 -35.22 -11.53 -0.54
CA SER A 219 -34.84 -11.60 0.88
C SER A 219 -33.37 -11.84 1.06
N VAL A 220 -32.76 -11.16 2.05
CA VAL A 220 -31.36 -11.34 2.43
C VAL A 220 -31.32 -11.74 3.91
N GLU A 221 -30.88 -12.95 4.19
CA GLU A 221 -30.96 -13.58 5.51
C GLU A 221 -29.59 -14.12 5.99
N GLY A 222 -29.52 -14.49 7.27
CA GLY A 222 -28.35 -15.14 7.88
C GLY A 222 -27.27 -14.18 8.34
N ASP A 223 -26.04 -14.68 8.43
CA ASP A 223 -24.87 -13.97 8.94
C ASP A 223 -24.46 -12.82 8.00
N ASN A 224 -23.66 -11.89 8.51
CA ASN A 224 -23.14 -10.78 7.70
C ASN A 224 -21.61 -10.70 7.82
N PRO A 225 -20.88 -11.69 7.27
CA PRO A 225 -19.43 -11.75 7.38
C PRO A 225 -18.76 -10.59 6.66
N TYR A 226 -17.59 -10.24 7.15
CA TYR A 226 -16.69 -9.31 6.51
C TYR A 226 -15.78 -10.07 5.52
N LEU A 227 -16.00 -9.89 4.23
CA LEU A 227 -15.26 -10.56 3.17
C LEU A 227 -13.94 -9.83 2.92
N PHE A 228 -12.83 -10.55 2.87
CA PHE A 228 -11.55 -9.97 2.52
C PHE A 228 -11.51 -9.49 1.05
N PRO A 229 -10.60 -8.57 0.67
CA PRO A 229 -10.66 -7.87 -0.62
C PRO A 229 -10.81 -8.78 -1.83
N GLY A 230 -10.04 -9.88 -1.88
CA GLY A 230 -10.11 -10.86 -2.97
C GLY A 230 -11.48 -11.54 -3.06
N ALA A 231 -12.01 -11.98 -1.94
CA ALA A 231 -13.33 -12.61 -1.87
C ALA A 231 -14.44 -11.63 -2.25
N ALA A 232 -14.41 -10.39 -1.73
CA ALA A 232 -15.40 -9.37 -2.03
C ALA A 232 -15.52 -9.09 -3.55
N LEU A 233 -14.38 -8.97 -4.26
CA LEU A 233 -14.38 -8.73 -5.70
C LEU A 233 -15.02 -9.89 -6.49
N HIS A 234 -14.68 -11.15 -6.14
CA HIS A 234 -15.17 -12.32 -6.87
C HIS A 234 -16.62 -12.67 -6.50
N ILE A 235 -17.00 -12.51 -5.24
CA ILE A 235 -18.40 -12.70 -4.81
C ILE A 235 -19.29 -11.60 -5.41
N GLY A 236 -18.81 -10.36 -5.51
CA GLY A 236 -19.51 -9.30 -6.23
C GLY A 236 -19.77 -9.65 -7.68
N LEU A 237 -18.78 -10.24 -8.37
CA LEU A 237 -18.97 -10.75 -9.74
C LEU A 237 -19.99 -11.89 -9.80
N ALA A 238 -19.98 -12.81 -8.82
CA ALA A 238 -21.00 -13.87 -8.74
C ALA A 238 -22.41 -13.30 -8.55
N LEU A 239 -22.59 -12.35 -7.64
CA LEU A 239 -23.86 -11.66 -7.40
C LEU A 239 -24.35 -10.95 -8.66
N HIS A 240 -23.46 -10.29 -9.39
CA HIS A 240 -23.79 -9.67 -10.68
C HIS A 240 -24.33 -10.70 -11.70
N GLU A 241 -23.63 -11.81 -11.88
CA GLU A 241 -24.08 -12.85 -12.84
C GLU A 241 -25.42 -13.45 -12.41
N LEU A 242 -25.63 -13.69 -11.10
CA LEU A 242 -26.86 -14.23 -10.58
C LEU A 242 -28.04 -13.26 -10.78
N VAL A 243 -27.87 -11.97 -10.43
CA VAL A 243 -28.95 -10.99 -10.58
C VAL A 243 -29.28 -10.71 -12.04
N VAL A 244 -28.28 -10.64 -12.92
CA VAL A 244 -28.49 -10.46 -14.36
C VAL A 244 -29.23 -11.65 -14.96
N ASN A 245 -28.88 -12.88 -14.59
CA ASN A 245 -29.59 -14.07 -15.03
C ASN A 245 -31.03 -14.09 -14.52
N SER A 246 -31.24 -13.77 -13.23
CA SER A 246 -32.56 -13.75 -12.60
C SER A 246 -33.49 -12.71 -13.22
N THR A 247 -33.00 -11.50 -13.48
CA THR A 247 -33.79 -10.44 -14.11
C THR A 247 -34.07 -10.67 -15.59
N SER A 248 -33.18 -11.39 -16.29
CA SER A 248 -33.32 -11.63 -17.72
C SER A 248 -34.16 -12.88 -18.04
N PHE A 249 -34.03 -13.95 -17.26
CA PHE A 249 -34.55 -15.28 -17.59
C PHE A 249 -35.13 -16.03 -16.39
N GLY A 250 -34.87 -15.54 -15.16
CA GLY A 250 -35.18 -16.26 -13.95
C GLY A 250 -36.34 -15.65 -13.15
N GLY A 251 -36.34 -15.87 -11.82
CA GLY A 251 -37.42 -15.47 -10.90
C GLY A 251 -37.75 -14.00 -10.95
N LEU A 252 -36.73 -13.13 -11.05
CA LEU A 252 -36.96 -11.69 -11.07
C LEU A 252 -37.51 -11.16 -12.41
N SER A 253 -37.51 -11.99 -13.46
CA SER A 253 -38.16 -11.65 -14.75
C SER A 253 -39.70 -11.73 -14.69
N THR A 254 -40.27 -12.36 -13.65
CA THR A 254 -41.71 -12.55 -13.48
C THR A 254 -42.21 -11.93 -12.18
N PRO A 255 -43.46 -11.46 -12.12
CA PRO A 255 -44.04 -10.86 -10.89
C PRO A 255 -44.15 -11.83 -9.70
N SER A 256 -44.24 -13.13 -9.95
CA SER A 256 -44.43 -14.18 -8.96
C SER A 256 -43.17 -14.91 -8.54
N GLY A 257 -42.05 -14.62 -9.20
CA GLY A 257 -40.76 -15.23 -8.85
C GLY A 257 -40.13 -14.57 -7.62
N HIS A 258 -39.32 -15.32 -6.90
CA HIS A 258 -38.68 -14.89 -5.66
C HIS A 258 -37.21 -15.31 -5.65
N VAL A 259 -36.37 -14.50 -4.99
CA VAL A 259 -34.97 -14.77 -4.73
C VAL A 259 -34.69 -14.66 -3.24
N LYS A 260 -34.06 -15.71 -2.70
CA LYS A 260 -33.54 -15.73 -1.35
C LYS A 260 -32.02 -15.79 -1.41
N ILE A 261 -31.38 -14.82 -0.76
CA ILE A 261 -29.93 -14.73 -0.61
C ILE A 261 -29.61 -15.02 0.84
N SER A 262 -28.76 -15.99 1.13
CA SER A 262 -28.43 -16.32 2.51
C SER A 262 -26.94 -16.63 2.67
N THR A 263 -26.46 -16.37 3.88
CA THR A 263 -25.12 -16.72 4.34
C THR A 263 -25.21 -17.40 5.68
N THR A 264 -24.42 -18.45 5.87
CA THR A 264 -24.36 -19.19 7.13
C THR A 264 -22.92 -19.61 7.38
N VAL A 265 -22.41 -19.30 8.57
CA VAL A 265 -21.11 -19.81 9.03
C VAL A 265 -21.31 -21.18 9.65
N THR A 266 -20.54 -22.15 9.22
CA THR A 266 -20.59 -23.54 9.69
C THR A 266 -19.19 -23.98 10.09
N GLN A 267 -19.11 -24.83 11.16
CA GLN A 267 -17.88 -25.52 11.52
C GLN A 267 -17.85 -26.89 10.86
N ARG A 268 -16.69 -27.31 10.38
CA ARG A 268 -16.44 -28.69 9.94
C ARG A 268 -15.88 -29.55 11.09
N ASP A 269 -15.79 -30.84 10.84
CA ASP A 269 -15.31 -31.84 11.81
C ASP A 269 -13.86 -31.60 12.30
N ASP A 270 -13.07 -30.82 11.54
CA ASP A 270 -11.70 -30.41 11.84
C ASP A 270 -11.62 -29.06 12.61
N ASP A 271 -12.75 -28.56 13.11
CA ASP A 271 -12.88 -27.28 13.80
C ASP A 271 -12.60 -26.03 12.91
N THR A 272 -12.55 -26.21 11.59
CA THR A 272 -12.42 -25.10 10.63
C THR A 272 -13.75 -24.46 10.34
N GLU A 273 -13.78 -23.11 10.30
CA GLU A 273 -14.97 -22.35 9.93
C GLU A 273 -15.07 -22.22 8.40
N TRP A 274 -16.27 -22.32 7.91
CA TRP A 274 -16.64 -22.15 6.51
C TRP A 274 -17.87 -21.29 6.37
N LEU A 275 -17.84 -20.38 5.40
CA LEU A 275 -18.99 -19.58 5.02
C LEU A 275 -19.71 -20.26 3.85
N LEU A 276 -20.99 -20.57 4.01
CA LEU A 276 -21.88 -20.99 2.94
C LEU A 276 -22.68 -19.77 2.45
N PHE A 277 -22.39 -19.31 1.26
CA PHE A 277 -23.21 -18.36 0.50
C PHE A 277 -24.17 -19.14 -0.37
N ARG A 278 -25.48 -18.81 -0.30
CA ARG A 278 -26.53 -19.46 -1.07
C ARG A 278 -27.45 -18.44 -1.72
N TRP A 279 -27.73 -18.67 -3.01
CA TRP A 279 -28.74 -17.99 -3.80
C TRP A 279 -29.79 -19.01 -4.22
N GLU A 280 -31.05 -18.82 -3.82
CA GLU A 280 -32.18 -19.68 -4.16
C GLU A 280 -33.21 -18.86 -4.91
N GLU A 281 -33.52 -19.30 -6.09
CA GLU A 281 -34.45 -18.63 -6.99
C GLU A 281 -35.61 -19.53 -7.32
N THR A 282 -36.81 -19.03 -7.15
CA THR A 282 -38.03 -19.73 -7.52
C THR A 282 -38.68 -19.04 -8.70
N ASN A 283 -38.90 -19.76 -9.78
CA ASN A 283 -39.60 -19.27 -10.96
C ASN A 283 -40.68 -20.27 -11.40
N PRO A 284 -41.95 -19.94 -11.20
CA PRO A 284 -43.04 -20.87 -11.52
C PRO A 284 -43.30 -21.09 -13.04
N VAL A 285 -42.56 -20.42 -13.92
CA VAL A 285 -42.84 -20.39 -15.39
C VAL A 285 -41.61 -20.61 -16.26
N ILE A 286 -40.65 -21.44 -15.87
CA ILE A 286 -39.58 -21.81 -16.79
C ILE A 286 -40.09 -22.89 -17.75
N THR A 287 -40.53 -22.51 -18.96
CA THR A 287 -41.03 -23.42 -19.98
C THR A 287 -39.98 -23.97 -20.91
N ASP A 288 -38.79 -23.41 -20.99
CA ASP A 288 -37.72 -23.85 -21.92
C ASP A 288 -36.32 -23.85 -21.28
N ILE A 289 -35.97 -24.96 -20.64
CA ILE A 289 -34.63 -25.19 -20.07
C ILE A 289 -33.61 -25.69 -21.12
N HIS A 290 -34.09 -26.17 -22.25
CA HIS A 290 -33.33 -27.09 -23.11
C HIS A 290 -32.48 -26.51 -24.24
N GLU A 291 -32.52 -25.20 -24.53
CA GLU A 291 -31.83 -24.70 -25.74
C GLU A 291 -30.58 -23.84 -25.51
N HIS A 292 -30.12 -23.69 -24.30
CA HIS A 292 -28.97 -22.80 -24.07
C HIS A 292 -27.83 -23.58 -23.42
N GLY A 293 -26.84 -23.95 -24.23
CA GLY A 293 -25.56 -24.54 -23.78
C GLY A 293 -24.83 -23.73 -22.70
N PRO A 294 -23.65 -24.18 -22.24
CA PRO A 294 -22.93 -23.52 -21.12
C PRO A 294 -22.70 -22.04 -21.43
N ARG A 295 -23.42 -21.18 -20.68
CA ARG A 295 -23.31 -19.73 -20.80
C ARG A 295 -22.13 -19.24 -19.95
N PHE A 296 -21.63 -18.05 -20.26
CA PHE A 296 -20.53 -17.41 -19.49
C PHE A 296 -20.82 -17.36 -17.99
N GLY A 297 -22.06 -17.03 -17.55
CA GLY A 297 -22.44 -16.98 -16.14
C GLY A 297 -22.14 -18.29 -15.41
N SER A 298 -22.37 -19.43 -16.05
CA SER A 298 -22.04 -20.75 -15.48
C SER A 298 -20.55 -20.93 -15.27
N ALA A 299 -19.69 -20.42 -16.17
CA ALA A 299 -18.24 -20.50 -16.00
C ALA A 299 -17.72 -19.61 -14.86
N VAL A 300 -18.32 -18.41 -14.70
CA VAL A 300 -18.01 -17.52 -13.55
C VAL A 300 -18.39 -18.21 -12.25
N LEU A 301 -19.64 -18.68 -12.15
CA LEU A 301 -20.19 -19.25 -10.93
C LEU A 301 -19.55 -20.57 -10.53
N GLN A 302 -19.21 -21.44 -11.49
CA GLN A 302 -18.74 -22.79 -11.21
C GLN A 302 -17.21 -22.97 -11.27
N ARG A 303 -16.46 -22.01 -11.84
CA ARG A 303 -15.00 -22.17 -12.02
C ARG A 303 -14.21 -20.98 -11.51
N ILE A 304 -14.57 -19.73 -11.92
CA ILE A 304 -13.74 -18.57 -11.63
C ILE A 304 -13.83 -18.17 -10.17
N VAL A 305 -15.06 -17.96 -9.71
CA VAL A 305 -15.32 -17.51 -8.35
C VAL A 305 -14.82 -18.53 -7.33
N PRO A 306 -15.20 -19.82 -7.38
CA PRO A 306 -14.71 -20.80 -6.40
C PRO A 306 -13.18 -20.93 -6.43
N ALA A 307 -12.55 -20.97 -7.60
CA ALA A 307 -11.09 -21.02 -7.68
C ALA A 307 -10.40 -19.80 -7.06
N ALA A 308 -10.99 -18.62 -7.21
CA ALA A 308 -10.41 -17.37 -6.67
C ALA A 308 -10.54 -17.25 -5.16
N VAL A 309 -11.55 -17.86 -4.55
CA VAL A 309 -11.78 -17.85 -3.09
C VAL A 309 -11.31 -19.14 -2.41
N ASN A 310 -10.64 -20.05 -3.11
CA ASN A 310 -10.27 -21.40 -2.65
C ASN A 310 -11.47 -22.19 -2.11
N GLY A 311 -12.63 -22.02 -2.72
CA GLY A 311 -13.90 -22.59 -2.32
C GLY A 311 -14.43 -23.58 -3.33
N ASP A 312 -15.60 -24.14 -3.02
CA ASP A 312 -16.35 -25.04 -3.91
C ASP A 312 -17.71 -24.45 -4.22
N ALA A 313 -18.16 -24.58 -5.47
CA ALA A 313 -19.46 -24.09 -5.89
C ALA A 313 -20.29 -25.15 -6.61
N GLN A 314 -21.60 -25.10 -6.37
CA GLN A 314 -22.60 -25.86 -7.09
C GLN A 314 -23.66 -24.92 -7.66
N TYR A 315 -24.02 -25.14 -8.91
CA TYR A 315 -25.09 -24.39 -9.58
C TYR A 315 -26.04 -25.39 -10.24
N GLN A 316 -27.27 -25.40 -9.75
CA GLN A 316 -28.35 -26.26 -10.22
C GLN A 316 -29.44 -25.41 -10.81
N LEU A 317 -29.94 -25.80 -11.97
CA LEU A 317 -31.05 -25.15 -12.66
C LEU A 317 -32.05 -26.23 -13.04
N ASP A 318 -33.28 -26.07 -12.61
CA ASP A 318 -34.38 -26.99 -12.95
C ASP A 318 -35.66 -26.21 -13.27
N SER A 319 -36.77 -26.94 -13.52
CA SER A 319 -38.05 -26.32 -13.86
C SER A 319 -38.71 -25.52 -12.72
N SER A 320 -38.19 -25.60 -11.50
CA SER A 320 -38.70 -24.86 -10.33
C SER A 320 -37.91 -23.59 -10.05
N GLY A 321 -36.67 -23.47 -10.57
CA GLY A 321 -35.82 -22.33 -10.36
C GLY A 321 -34.34 -22.60 -10.48
N ALA A 322 -33.52 -21.80 -9.80
CA ALA A 322 -32.08 -21.92 -9.75
C ALA A 322 -31.58 -21.93 -8.31
N VAL A 323 -30.60 -22.77 -8.03
CA VAL A 323 -29.89 -22.80 -6.76
C VAL A 323 -28.40 -22.70 -7.01
N TYR A 324 -27.76 -21.68 -6.45
CA TYR A 324 -26.32 -21.55 -6.39
C TYR A 324 -25.85 -21.63 -4.94
N SER A 325 -24.84 -22.42 -4.68
CA SER A 325 -24.17 -22.49 -3.38
C SER A 325 -22.67 -22.38 -3.56
N LEU A 326 -22.01 -21.57 -2.73
CA LEU A 326 -20.56 -21.38 -2.69
C LEU A 326 -20.09 -21.53 -1.24
N THR A 327 -19.19 -22.47 -1.02
CA THR A 327 -18.48 -22.61 0.25
C THR A 327 -17.16 -21.88 0.19
N ILE A 328 -16.84 -21.12 1.25
CA ILE A 328 -15.70 -20.22 1.31
C ILE A 328 -14.94 -20.52 2.62
N PRO A 329 -13.61 -20.78 2.59
CA PRO A 329 -12.84 -21.06 3.80
C PRO A 329 -12.61 -19.81 4.65
N ALA A 330 -12.31 -20.00 5.93
CA ALA A 330 -12.11 -18.94 6.93
C ALA A 330 -11.04 -17.90 6.56
N GLU A 331 -10.05 -18.26 5.75
CA GLU A 331 -9.00 -17.34 5.29
C GLU A 331 -9.53 -16.24 4.35
N GLN A 332 -10.80 -16.27 3.98
CA GLN A 332 -11.42 -15.34 3.04
C GLN A 332 -12.44 -14.39 3.70
N PHE A 333 -12.75 -14.57 4.97
CA PHE A 333 -13.72 -13.75 5.69
C PHE A 333 -13.40 -13.63 7.19
N ASP A 334 -14.10 -12.72 7.86
CA ASP A 334 -14.12 -12.52 9.32
C ASP A 334 -15.60 -12.31 9.76
N LEU A 335 -15.94 -12.50 11.05
CA LEU A 335 -17.32 -12.41 11.61
C LEU A 335 -17.58 -11.09 12.33
#